data_a8f4d8efc4da58f8c0570e4c234136ee
#
_entry.id   a8f4d8efc4da58f8c0570e4c234136ee
#
_cell.length_a   1.000
_cell.length_b   1.000
_cell.length_c   1.000
_cell.angle_alpha   90.00
_cell.angle_beta   90.00
_cell.angle_gamma   90.00
#
_symmetry.space_group_name_H-M   'P 1'
#
loop_
_entity.id
_entity.type
_entity.pdbx_description
1 polymer ?
#
loop_
_entity_poly.entity_id
_entity_poly.type
_entity_poly.pdbx_seq_one_letter_code
_entity_poly.pdbx_strand_id
1 'polypeptide(L)'
;GFLVTCALIPLTLPATIPLWQVAVGTSFGIVIGKEIFGGVGMNIFNPALTTRAFLYFTYPAQISGDKVWAIAPDGYSGATALSIPAGQLDANAVTLLNNASVNTVFDFSWFNMLMGWVPGSIGETNKIIIIFSALFLIFTGITSWRIMIGSVIGLVFTALLTNLLSPYSSNAMLTIPPHYHLVMGSFLFGTVFMATEPVTSSHTELGKWYYGFFIGMLTVIIRSINPAYPEGIMLAILLMNAF
;
A
#
# COMPACT_ATOMS: atom_id res chain seq x y z
N GLY A 1 2.70 11.22 -19.34
CA GLY A 1 2.32 11.38 -17.94
C GLY A 1 0.87 11.00 -17.63
N PHE A 2 -0.16 11.56 -18.34
CA PHE A 2 -1.55 11.35 -17.93
C PHE A 2 -2.01 9.87 -18.03
N LEU A 3 -1.55 9.12 -19.03
CA LEU A 3 -1.90 7.71 -19.20
C LEU A 3 -1.48 6.85 -17.99
N VAL A 4 -0.31 7.12 -17.42
CA VAL A 4 0.18 6.41 -16.24
C VAL A 4 -0.72 6.69 -15.03
N THR A 5 -1.04 7.96 -14.79
CA THR A 5 -1.94 8.37 -13.71
C THR A 5 -3.33 7.75 -13.88
N CYS A 6 -3.90 7.80 -15.10
CA CYS A 6 -5.20 7.19 -15.42
C CYS A 6 -5.21 5.66 -15.26
N ALA A 7 -4.10 4.98 -15.48
CA ALA A 7 -3.98 3.54 -15.26
C ALA A 7 -3.81 3.20 -13.78
N LEU A 8 -3.01 3.98 -13.03
CA LEU A 8 -2.71 3.70 -11.62
C LEU A 8 -3.90 3.98 -10.69
N ILE A 9 -4.70 5.02 -10.94
CA ILE A 9 -5.83 5.37 -10.07
C ILE A 9 -6.80 4.19 -9.90
N PRO A 10 -7.38 3.61 -10.98
CA PRO A 10 -8.31 2.48 -10.84
C PRO A 10 -7.71 1.27 -10.13
N LEU A 11 -6.42 0.99 -10.34
CA LEU A 11 -5.74 -0.15 -9.74
C LEU A 11 -5.60 -0.03 -8.21
N THR A 12 -5.73 1.18 -7.66
CA THR A 12 -5.63 1.42 -6.20
C THR A 12 -6.98 1.55 -5.52
N LEU A 13 -8.06 1.53 -6.27
CA LEU A 13 -9.42 1.73 -5.76
C LEU A 13 -10.18 0.40 -5.65
N PRO A 14 -11.20 0.33 -4.77
CA PRO A 14 -12.13 -0.79 -4.75
C PRO A 14 -13.01 -0.79 -6.02
N ALA A 15 -13.41 -1.99 -6.46
CA ALA A 15 -14.27 -2.14 -7.63
C ALA A 15 -15.68 -1.55 -7.44
N THR A 16 -16.12 -1.38 -6.20
CA THR A 16 -17.46 -0.91 -5.82
C THR A 16 -17.59 0.60 -5.70
N ILE A 17 -16.49 1.35 -5.84
CA ILE A 17 -16.51 2.81 -5.66
C ILE A 17 -17.37 3.51 -6.72
N PRO A 18 -18.27 4.46 -6.36
CA PRO A 18 -19.07 5.20 -7.33
C PRO A 18 -18.19 6.04 -8.27
N LEU A 19 -18.46 5.99 -9.57
CA LEU A 19 -17.67 6.67 -10.59
C LEU A 19 -17.60 8.19 -10.42
N TRP A 20 -18.64 8.82 -9.88
CA TRP A 20 -18.62 10.26 -9.61
C TRP A 20 -17.62 10.64 -8.53
N GLN A 21 -17.42 9.79 -7.50
CA GLN A 21 -16.38 9.99 -6.49
C GLN A 21 -14.99 9.87 -7.11
N VAL A 22 -14.79 8.88 -7.99
CA VAL A 22 -13.54 8.75 -8.74
C VAL A 22 -13.26 9.99 -9.57
N ALA A 23 -14.28 10.54 -10.25
CA ALA A 23 -14.14 11.76 -11.04
C ALA A 23 -13.73 12.97 -10.17
N VAL A 24 -14.39 13.17 -9.04
CA VAL A 24 -14.07 14.25 -8.10
C VAL A 24 -12.66 14.06 -7.51
N GLY A 25 -12.35 12.86 -7.01
CA GLY A 25 -11.04 12.55 -6.45
C GLY A 25 -9.91 12.70 -7.46
N THR A 26 -10.11 12.24 -8.70
CA THR A 26 -9.12 12.37 -9.78
C THR A 26 -8.90 13.83 -10.13
N SER A 27 -9.96 14.64 -10.25
CA SER A 27 -9.86 16.08 -10.49
C SER A 27 -9.07 16.76 -9.39
N PHE A 28 -9.37 16.47 -8.13
CA PHE A 28 -8.61 16.99 -6.98
C PHE A 28 -7.13 16.55 -7.05
N GLY A 29 -6.86 15.26 -7.22
CA GLY A 29 -5.50 14.74 -7.22
C GLY A 29 -4.63 15.27 -8.36
N ILE A 30 -5.22 15.50 -9.54
CA ILE A 30 -4.50 16.11 -10.66
C ILE A 30 -4.29 17.61 -10.43
N VAL A 31 -5.30 18.36 -10.03
CA VAL A 31 -5.18 19.80 -9.82
C VAL A 31 -4.19 20.10 -8.69
N ILE A 32 -4.41 19.51 -7.52
CA ILE A 32 -3.61 19.79 -6.32
C ILE A 32 -2.24 19.08 -6.35
N GLY A 33 -2.17 17.85 -6.87
CA GLY A 33 -0.91 17.09 -6.88
C GLY A 33 0.02 17.47 -8.03
N LYS A 34 -0.50 18.10 -9.11
CA LYS A 34 0.26 18.28 -10.33
C LYS A 34 0.10 19.67 -10.97
N GLU A 35 -1.14 20.09 -11.30
CA GLU A 35 -1.34 21.29 -12.14
C GLU A 35 -0.95 22.59 -11.42
N ILE A 36 -1.19 22.69 -10.11
CA ILE A 36 -0.79 23.86 -9.29
C ILE A 36 0.73 24.10 -9.34
N PHE A 37 1.52 23.04 -9.48
CA PHE A 37 2.98 23.11 -9.50
C PHE A 37 3.59 23.33 -10.90
N GLY A 38 2.76 23.39 -11.94
CA GLY A 38 3.20 23.63 -13.33
C GLY A 38 2.94 22.48 -14.30
N GLY A 39 2.23 21.43 -13.88
CA GLY A 39 1.78 20.34 -14.75
C GLY A 39 2.80 19.20 -14.91
N VAL A 40 2.96 18.71 -16.14
CA VAL A 40 3.76 17.50 -16.42
C VAL A 40 5.24 17.73 -16.09
N GLY A 41 5.78 16.89 -15.21
CA GLY A 41 7.19 16.94 -14.80
C GLY A 41 7.49 17.91 -13.65
N MET A 42 6.48 18.60 -13.11
CA MET A 42 6.62 19.57 -12.02
C MET A 42 5.85 19.16 -10.75
N ASN A 43 5.22 18.01 -10.76
CA ASN A 43 4.45 17.52 -9.62
C ASN A 43 5.36 17.21 -8.42
N ILE A 44 5.00 17.73 -7.24
CA ILE A 44 5.67 17.43 -5.97
C ILE A 44 5.15 16.10 -5.43
N PHE A 45 3.83 15.88 -5.48
CA PHE A 45 3.20 14.66 -5.01
C PHE A 45 2.80 13.74 -6.16
N ASN A 46 2.83 12.45 -5.92
CA ASN A 46 2.27 11.48 -6.87
C ASN A 46 0.76 11.71 -7.03
N PRO A 47 0.24 12.06 -8.24
CA PRO A 47 -1.17 12.45 -8.40
C PRO A 47 -2.16 11.31 -8.11
N ALA A 48 -1.77 10.05 -8.40
CA ALA A 48 -2.63 8.90 -8.09
C ALA A 48 -2.77 8.67 -6.58
N LEU A 49 -1.68 8.85 -5.82
CA LEU A 49 -1.73 8.76 -4.37
C LEU A 49 -2.45 9.96 -3.74
N THR A 50 -2.31 11.16 -4.29
CA THR A 50 -3.08 12.34 -3.86
C THR A 50 -4.57 12.13 -4.08
N THR A 51 -4.97 11.56 -5.23
CA THR A 51 -6.36 11.14 -5.50
C THR A 51 -6.85 10.15 -4.45
N ARG A 52 -6.10 9.09 -4.19
CA ARG A 52 -6.47 8.06 -3.21
C ARG A 52 -6.56 8.63 -1.80
N ALA A 53 -5.63 9.50 -1.41
CA ALA A 53 -5.66 10.16 -0.10
C ALA A 53 -6.93 11.03 0.06
N PHE A 54 -7.26 11.83 -0.94
CA PHE A 54 -8.49 12.62 -0.93
C PHE A 54 -9.72 11.74 -0.76
N LEU A 55 -9.85 10.69 -1.56
CA LEU A 55 -10.99 9.75 -1.49
C LEU A 55 -11.06 9.07 -0.12
N TYR A 56 -9.94 8.66 0.43
CA TYR A 56 -9.88 8.00 1.73
C TYR A 56 -10.36 8.91 2.87
N PHE A 57 -9.92 10.17 2.89
CA PHE A 57 -10.32 11.10 3.95
C PHE A 57 -11.72 11.68 3.76
N THR A 58 -12.19 11.79 2.51
CA THR A 58 -13.51 12.38 2.20
C THR A 58 -14.63 11.34 2.19
N TYR A 59 -14.36 10.14 1.69
CA TYR A 59 -15.34 9.05 1.49
C TYR A 59 -14.86 7.72 2.08
N PRO A 60 -14.53 7.65 3.38
CA PRO A 60 -13.94 6.46 3.99
C PRO A 60 -14.82 5.21 3.85
N ALA A 61 -16.14 5.36 3.92
CA ALA A 61 -17.07 4.24 3.82
C ALA A 61 -17.07 3.51 2.47
N GLN A 62 -16.64 4.17 1.39
CA GLN A 62 -16.58 3.61 0.05
C GLN A 62 -15.20 3.09 -0.33
N ILE A 63 -14.16 3.41 0.45
CA ILE A 63 -12.77 3.02 0.13
C ILE A 63 -12.12 2.18 1.22
N SER A 64 -12.75 2.05 2.37
CA SER A 64 -12.25 1.32 3.53
C SER A 64 -13.36 0.46 4.14
N GLY A 65 -12.97 -0.61 4.82
CA GLY A 65 -13.87 -1.53 5.51
C GLY A 65 -14.03 -2.87 4.80
N ASP A 66 -14.86 -3.73 5.39
CA ASP A 66 -14.95 -5.15 5.03
C ASP A 66 -15.84 -5.44 3.81
N LYS A 67 -16.57 -4.43 3.32
CA LYS A 67 -17.62 -4.61 2.31
C LYS A 67 -17.23 -4.14 0.91
N VAL A 68 -16.02 -3.60 0.72
CA VAL A 68 -15.68 -2.87 -0.50
C VAL A 68 -14.66 -3.57 -1.41
N TRP A 69 -13.90 -4.55 -0.90
CA TRP A 69 -12.71 -5.06 -1.58
C TRP A 69 -12.93 -6.25 -2.51
N ALA A 70 -13.92 -7.08 -2.24
CA ALA A 70 -14.23 -8.23 -3.09
C ALA A 70 -15.71 -8.28 -3.42
N ILE A 71 -16.03 -8.56 -4.68
CA ILE A 71 -17.36 -8.96 -5.13
C ILE A 71 -17.27 -10.45 -5.41
N ALA A 72 -17.56 -11.27 -4.39
CA ALA A 72 -17.65 -12.71 -4.57
C ALA A 72 -18.91 -13.07 -5.36
N PRO A 73 -18.99 -14.26 -5.98
CA PRO A 73 -20.18 -14.72 -6.71
C PRO A 73 -21.46 -14.64 -5.89
N ASP A 74 -21.38 -14.82 -4.58
CA ASP A 74 -22.50 -14.75 -3.64
C ASP A 74 -22.68 -13.37 -2.97
N GLY A 75 -22.06 -12.31 -3.51
CA GLY A 75 -22.11 -10.97 -2.94
C GLY A 75 -21.34 -10.79 -1.64
N TYR A 76 -20.50 -11.75 -1.25
CA TYR A 76 -19.69 -11.68 -0.04
C TYR A 76 -18.40 -10.88 -0.29
N SER A 77 -18.13 -9.91 0.56
CA SER A 77 -16.84 -9.22 0.67
C SER A 77 -16.33 -9.35 2.09
N GLY A 78 -15.02 -9.30 2.28
CA GLY A 78 -14.41 -9.53 3.58
C GLY A 78 -13.31 -8.53 3.92
N ALA A 79 -12.85 -8.64 5.16
CA ALA A 79 -11.72 -7.87 5.68
C ALA A 79 -10.46 -8.12 4.86
N THR A 80 -9.61 -7.09 4.70
CA THR A 80 -8.26 -7.28 4.15
C THR A 80 -7.35 -7.92 5.20
N ALA A 81 -6.27 -8.57 4.74
CA ALA A 81 -5.30 -9.20 5.64
C ALA A 81 -4.72 -8.25 6.70
N LEU A 82 -4.61 -6.95 6.39
CA LEU A 82 -4.12 -5.95 7.34
C LEU A 82 -5.19 -5.45 8.31
N SER A 83 -6.46 -5.45 7.93
CA SER A 83 -7.54 -4.99 8.81
C SER A 83 -7.87 -6.00 9.91
N ILE A 84 -7.54 -7.29 9.73
CA ILE A 84 -7.81 -8.34 10.72
C ILE A 84 -7.04 -8.11 12.03
N PRO A 85 -5.71 -7.95 12.05
CA PRO A 85 -4.97 -7.66 13.28
C PRO A 85 -5.04 -6.19 13.71
N ALA A 86 -5.53 -5.28 12.85
CA ALA A 86 -5.58 -3.85 13.15
C ALA A 86 -6.55 -3.57 14.32
N GLY A 87 -6.05 -2.89 15.34
CA GLY A 87 -6.83 -2.57 16.56
C GLY A 87 -7.08 -3.75 17.51
N GLN A 88 -6.58 -4.94 17.23
CA GLN A 88 -6.66 -6.08 18.15
C GLN A 88 -5.57 -5.98 19.20
N LEU A 89 -5.94 -6.36 20.43
CA LEU A 89 -5.06 -6.32 21.59
C LEU A 89 -4.83 -7.75 22.12
N ASP A 90 -3.67 -7.97 22.75
CA ASP A 90 -3.30 -9.21 23.43
C ASP A 90 -3.41 -10.48 22.57
N ALA A 91 -3.16 -10.34 21.26
CA ALA A 91 -3.24 -11.43 20.31
C ALA A 91 -2.03 -11.44 19.36
N ASN A 92 -1.69 -12.62 18.82
CA ASN A 92 -0.70 -12.75 17.77
C ASN A 92 -1.37 -12.57 16.40
N ALA A 93 -0.79 -11.72 15.54
CA ALA A 93 -1.35 -11.41 14.24
C ALA A 93 -1.52 -12.65 13.34
N VAL A 94 -0.56 -13.58 13.36
CA VAL A 94 -0.63 -14.80 12.55
C VAL A 94 -1.74 -15.72 13.04
N THR A 95 -1.97 -15.83 14.35
CA THR A 95 -3.10 -16.61 14.88
C THR A 95 -4.44 -15.98 14.54
N LEU A 96 -4.53 -14.64 14.53
CA LEU A 96 -5.74 -13.94 14.07
C LEU A 96 -6.03 -14.21 12.58
N LEU A 97 -5.03 -14.18 11.73
CA LEU A 97 -5.17 -14.50 10.31
C LEU A 97 -5.61 -15.95 10.09
N ASN A 98 -5.02 -16.91 10.81
CA ASN A 98 -5.42 -18.31 10.73
C ASN A 98 -6.87 -18.52 11.23
N ASN A 99 -7.27 -17.87 12.31
CA ASN A 99 -8.65 -17.93 12.78
C ASN A 99 -9.64 -17.31 11.79
N ALA A 100 -9.25 -16.20 11.15
CA ALA A 100 -10.05 -15.59 10.10
C ALA A 100 -10.20 -16.51 8.88
N SER A 101 -9.13 -17.25 8.51
CA SER A 101 -9.18 -18.24 7.41
C SER A 101 -10.17 -19.37 7.68
N VAL A 102 -10.33 -19.79 8.93
CA VAL A 102 -11.31 -20.82 9.31
C VAL A 102 -12.75 -20.28 9.28
N ASN A 103 -12.93 -19.00 9.62
CA ASN A 103 -14.25 -18.39 9.81
C ASN A 103 -14.77 -17.65 8.56
N THR A 104 -13.97 -17.55 7.49
CA THR A 104 -14.34 -16.86 6.26
C THR A 104 -14.09 -17.73 5.03
N VAL A 105 -14.55 -17.25 3.88
CA VAL A 105 -14.33 -17.92 2.57
C VAL A 105 -12.86 -17.76 2.10
N PHE A 106 -12.13 -16.79 2.66
CA PHE A 106 -10.77 -16.46 2.26
C PHE A 106 -9.73 -17.11 3.18
N ASP A 107 -8.73 -17.73 2.59
CA ASP A 107 -7.56 -18.25 3.32
C ASP A 107 -6.43 -17.22 3.31
N PHE A 108 -6.10 -16.69 4.49
CA PHE A 108 -5.05 -15.69 4.71
C PHE A 108 -3.66 -16.31 4.96
N SER A 109 -3.41 -17.53 4.45
CA SER A 109 -2.05 -18.09 4.45
C SER A 109 -1.10 -17.22 3.64
N TRP A 110 0.18 -17.23 4.00
CA TRP A 110 1.20 -16.45 3.30
C TRP A 110 1.23 -16.73 1.78
N PHE A 111 1.06 -18.00 1.40
CA PHE A 111 1.04 -18.41 0.00
C PHE A 111 -0.16 -17.85 -0.76
N ASN A 112 -1.36 -17.85 -0.18
CA ASN A 112 -2.55 -17.30 -0.80
C ASN A 112 -2.49 -15.78 -0.92
N MET A 113 -1.89 -15.10 0.06
CA MET A 113 -1.61 -13.67 -0.04
C MET A 113 -0.58 -13.34 -1.13
N LEU A 114 0.41 -14.20 -1.35
CA LEU A 114 1.38 -14.06 -2.44
C LEU A 114 0.72 -14.25 -3.81
N MET A 115 -0.16 -15.25 -3.94
CA MET A 115 -0.91 -15.55 -5.18
C MET A 115 -2.01 -14.53 -5.45
N GLY A 116 -2.49 -13.81 -4.44
CA GLY A 116 -3.53 -12.81 -4.57
C GLY A 116 -4.96 -13.32 -4.43
N TRP A 117 -5.15 -14.47 -3.78
CA TRP A 117 -6.47 -15.05 -3.50
C TRP A 117 -7.07 -14.51 -2.20
N VAL A 118 -6.88 -13.22 -1.96
CA VAL A 118 -7.35 -12.49 -0.78
C VAL A 118 -8.00 -11.16 -1.19
N PRO A 119 -8.91 -10.62 -0.39
CA PRO A 119 -9.51 -9.32 -0.65
C PRO A 119 -8.48 -8.19 -0.70
N GLY A 120 -8.63 -7.28 -1.67
CA GLY A 120 -7.77 -6.13 -1.83
C GLY A 120 -8.09 -5.31 -3.08
N SER A 121 -7.38 -4.21 -3.31
CA SER A 121 -7.51 -3.42 -4.52
C SER A 121 -7.03 -4.19 -5.76
N ILE A 122 -7.53 -3.81 -6.93
CA ILE A 122 -7.30 -4.55 -8.19
C ILE A 122 -5.79 -4.75 -8.47
N GLY A 123 -4.98 -3.72 -8.24
CA GLY A 123 -3.55 -3.74 -8.56
C GLY A 123 -2.66 -4.41 -7.52
N GLU A 124 -3.15 -4.56 -6.27
CA GLU A 124 -2.29 -5.04 -5.18
C GLU A 124 -2.36 -6.54 -4.90
N THR A 125 -3.39 -7.23 -5.40
CA THR A 125 -3.67 -8.61 -4.96
C THR A 125 -2.59 -9.59 -5.37
N ASN A 126 -2.23 -9.69 -6.65
CA ASN A 126 -1.26 -10.66 -7.14
C ASN A 126 0.19 -10.16 -7.05
N LYS A 127 0.92 -10.60 -6.02
CA LYS A 127 2.30 -10.16 -5.76
C LYS A 127 3.30 -10.71 -6.78
N ILE A 128 3.02 -11.86 -7.38
CA ILE A 128 3.89 -12.48 -8.39
C ILE A 128 3.95 -11.61 -9.64
N ILE A 129 2.79 -11.17 -10.13
CA ILE A 129 2.72 -10.26 -11.30
C ILE A 129 3.44 -8.94 -10.99
N ILE A 130 3.30 -8.40 -9.78
CA ILE A 130 4.00 -7.18 -9.36
C ILE A 130 5.51 -7.38 -9.39
N ILE A 131 6.02 -8.52 -8.89
CA ILE A 131 7.45 -8.84 -8.89
C ILE A 131 7.98 -8.99 -10.33
N PHE A 132 7.26 -9.69 -11.22
CA PHE A 132 7.62 -9.77 -12.63
C PHE A 132 7.64 -8.40 -13.30
N SER A 133 6.65 -7.54 -13.00
CA SER A 133 6.62 -6.17 -13.49
C SER A 133 7.80 -5.35 -12.97
N ALA A 134 8.17 -5.52 -11.70
CA ALA A 134 9.34 -4.86 -11.12
C ALA A 134 10.63 -5.25 -11.86
N LEU A 135 10.85 -6.55 -12.09
CA LEU A 135 12.00 -7.05 -12.84
C LEU A 135 12.04 -6.47 -14.27
N PHE A 136 10.89 -6.47 -14.95
CA PHE A 136 10.78 -5.90 -16.29
C PHE A 136 11.11 -4.41 -16.30
N LEU A 137 10.58 -3.62 -15.37
CA LEU A 137 10.83 -2.18 -15.25
C LEU A 137 12.29 -1.87 -14.88
N ILE A 138 12.93 -2.69 -14.06
CA ILE A 138 14.36 -2.58 -13.74
C ILE A 138 15.20 -2.89 -15.00
N PHE A 139 14.87 -3.98 -15.68
CA PHE A 139 15.60 -4.39 -16.91
C PHE A 139 15.51 -3.35 -18.02
N THR A 140 14.36 -2.70 -18.17
CA THR A 140 14.16 -1.60 -19.14
C THR A 140 14.79 -0.28 -18.70
N GLY A 141 15.28 -0.18 -17.45
CA GLY A 141 15.89 1.03 -16.91
C GLY A 141 14.91 2.17 -16.60
N ILE A 142 13.60 1.89 -16.61
CA ILE A 142 12.55 2.89 -16.35
C ILE A 142 12.50 3.25 -14.87
N THR A 143 12.71 2.28 -13.98
CA THR A 143 12.58 2.46 -12.53
C THR A 143 13.89 2.21 -11.79
N SER A 144 14.03 2.83 -10.62
CA SER A 144 15.22 2.68 -9.78
C SER A 144 15.10 1.47 -8.85
N TRP A 145 15.92 0.44 -9.09
CA TRP A 145 16.03 -0.71 -8.20
C TRP A 145 16.48 -0.34 -6.77
N ARG A 146 17.22 0.79 -6.62
CA ARG A 146 17.68 1.28 -5.30
C ARG A 146 16.54 1.67 -4.40
N ILE A 147 15.51 2.33 -4.94
CA ILE A 147 14.30 2.68 -4.19
C ILE A 147 13.56 1.41 -3.75
N MET A 148 13.41 0.44 -4.65
CA MET A 148 12.72 -0.82 -4.34
C MET A 148 13.43 -1.61 -3.25
N ILE A 149 14.74 -1.82 -3.38
CA ILE A 149 15.51 -2.55 -2.38
C ILE A 149 15.60 -1.76 -1.08
N GLY A 150 15.81 -0.44 -1.15
CA GLY A 150 15.82 0.44 0.02
C GLY A 150 14.53 0.32 0.84
N SER A 151 13.37 0.31 0.17
CA SER A 151 12.09 0.18 0.87
C SER A 151 11.87 -1.21 1.50
N VAL A 152 12.33 -2.27 0.84
CA VAL A 152 12.30 -3.63 1.44
C VAL A 152 13.22 -3.69 2.67
N ILE A 153 14.43 -3.12 2.60
CA ILE A 153 15.35 -3.07 3.74
C ILE A 153 14.73 -2.27 4.90
N GLY A 154 14.16 -1.09 4.62
CA GLY A 154 13.50 -0.26 5.63
C GLY A 154 12.32 -0.97 6.30
N LEU A 155 11.48 -1.65 5.50
CA LEU A 155 10.37 -2.45 6.01
C LEU A 155 10.85 -3.60 6.91
N VAL A 156 11.81 -4.41 6.43
CA VAL A 156 12.34 -5.56 7.19
C VAL A 156 12.99 -5.10 8.49
N PHE A 157 13.82 -4.07 8.44
CA PHE A 157 14.48 -3.49 9.61
C PHE A 157 13.46 -3.05 10.66
N THR A 158 12.45 -2.29 10.26
CA THR A 158 11.44 -1.78 11.19
C THR A 158 10.53 -2.88 11.69
N ALA A 159 10.15 -3.85 10.84
CA ALA A 159 9.36 -5.00 11.28
C ALA A 159 10.10 -5.88 12.30
N LEU A 160 11.41 -6.03 12.19
CA LEU A 160 12.22 -6.70 13.21
C LEU A 160 12.24 -5.91 14.52
N LEU A 161 12.37 -4.58 14.46
CA LEU A 161 12.30 -3.73 15.66
C LEU A 161 10.93 -3.80 16.34
N THR A 162 9.84 -3.75 15.57
CA THR A 162 8.48 -3.88 16.13
C THR A 162 8.26 -5.25 16.76
N ASN A 163 8.77 -6.32 16.17
CA ASN A 163 8.72 -7.66 16.75
C ASN A 163 9.52 -7.77 18.07
N LEU A 164 10.65 -7.09 18.19
CA LEU A 164 11.40 -7.01 19.46
C LEU A 164 10.64 -6.23 20.55
N LEU A 165 9.82 -5.26 20.16
CA LEU A 165 8.99 -4.46 21.07
C LEU A 165 7.66 -5.13 21.40
N SER A 166 7.24 -6.14 20.62
CA SER A 166 5.94 -6.81 20.79
C SER A 166 5.70 -7.38 22.21
N PRO A 167 6.70 -7.91 22.96
CA PRO A 167 6.46 -8.39 24.31
C PRO A 167 6.10 -7.29 25.33
N TYR A 168 6.40 -6.03 24.99
CA TYR A 168 6.14 -4.86 25.85
C TYR A 168 4.86 -4.12 25.48
N SER A 169 4.09 -4.62 24.52
CA SER A 169 2.86 -3.98 24.02
C SER A 169 1.81 -5.02 23.69
N SER A 170 0.56 -4.73 24.01
CA SER A 170 -0.59 -5.58 23.64
C SER A 170 -1.01 -5.47 22.17
N ASN A 171 -0.41 -4.61 21.39
CA ASN A 171 -0.81 -4.38 19.98
C ASN A 171 -0.43 -5.55 19.08
N ALA A 172 -1.42 -6.25 18.52
CA ALA A 172 -1.24 -7.39 17.63
C ALA A 172 -0.44 -7.04 16.36
N MET A 173 -0.51 -5.81 15.85
CA MET A 173 0.22 -5.38 14.66
C MET A 173 1.75 -5.45 14.83
N LEU A 174 2.26 -5.32 16.05
CA LEU A 174 3.70 -5.45 16.34
C LEU A 174 4.21 -6.89 16.23
N THR A 175 3.32 -7.87 16.23
CA THR A 175 3.69 -9.30 16.13
C THR A 175 3.78 -9.80 14.68
N ILE A 176 3.47 -8.96 13.68
CA ILE A 176 3.51 -9.35 12.27
C ILE A 176 4.96 -9.61 11.84
N PRO A 177 5.29 -10.82 11.35
CA PRO A 177 6.63 -11.12 10.85
C PRO A 177 6.99 -10.31 9.59
N PRO A 178 8.27 -9.96 9.36
CA PRO A 178 8.69 -9.15 8.20
C PRO A 178 8.22 -9.68 6.84
N HIS A 179 8.24 -11.00 6.63
CA HIS A 179 7.80 -11.61 5.37
C HIS A 179 6.30 -11.49 5.12
N TYR A 180 5.47 -11.39 6.19
CA TYR A 180 4.05 -11.09 6.05
C TYR A 180 3.83 -9.62 5.63
N HIS A 181 4.59 -8.68 6.19
CA HIS A 181 4.49 -7.27 5.81
C HIS A 181 4.72 -7.04 4.30
N LEU A 182 5.53 -7.88 3.64
CA LEU A 182 5.79 -7.79 2.20
C LEU A 182 4.56 -8.19 1.37
N VAL A 183 3.83 -9.23 1.79
CA VAL A 183 2.70 -9.75 1.02
C VAL A 183 1.34 -9.18 1.45
N MET A 184 1.26 -8.57 2.63
CA MET A 184 0.03 -7.94 3.12
C MET A 184 -0.13 -6.54 2.53
N GLY A 185 -1.33 -6.25 2.03
CA GLY A 185 -1.70 -4.94 1.49
C GLY A 185 -0.93 -4.53 0.24
N SER A 186 -0.87 -3.23 0.00
CA SER A 186 -0.37 -2.61 -1.22
C SER A 186 1.13 -2.26 -1.20
N PHE A 187 1.92 -2.76 -0.24
CA PHE A 187 3.33 -2.38 -0.10
C PHE A 187 4.14 -2.59 -1.39
N LEU A 188 4.09 -3.79 -1.97
CA LEU A 188 4.83 -4.08 -3.21
C LEU A 188 4.34 -3.23 -4.38
N PHE A 189 3.03 -3.06 -4.53
CA PHE A 189 2.45 -2.23 -5.58
C PHE A 189 2.90 -0.76 -5.45
N GLY A 190 2.79 -0.19 -4.26
CA GLY A 190 3.21 1.17 -3.97
C GLY A 190 4.72 1.37 -4.20
N THR A 191 5.54 0.42 -3.76
CA THR A 191 6.99 0.45 -3.95
C THR A 191 7.39 0.39 -5.42
N VAL A 192 6.77 -0.50 -6.22
CA VAL A 192 7.16 -0.73 -7.62
C VAL A 192 6.65 0.36 -8.55
N PHE A 193 5.40 0.78 -8.42
CA PHE A 193 4.75 1.66 -9.41
C PHE A 193 4.59 3.11 -8.96
N MET A 194 4.64 3.39 -7.65
CA MET A 194 4.37 4.72 -7.13
C MET A 194 5.59 5.39 -6.50
N ALA A 195 6.35 4.67 -5.66
CA ALA A 195 7.57 5.22 -5.07
C ALA A 195 8.69 5.45 -6.09
N THR A 196 8.67 4.72 -7.20
CA THR A 196 9.67 4.85 -8.27
C THR A 196 9.26 5.84 -9.36
N GLU A 197 8.19 6.62 -9.16
CA GLU A 197 7.81 7.66 -10.12
C GLU A 197 8.96 8.65 -10.32
N PRO A 198 9.47 8.83 -11.56
CA PRO A 198 10.69 9.60 -11.80
C PRO A 198 10.61 11.07 -11.40
N VAL A 199 9.41 11.66 -11.36
CA VAL A 199 9.22 13.08 -11.09
C VAL A 199 9.22 13.37 -9.58
N THR A 200 8.57 12.52 -8.79
CA THR A 200 8.38 12.74 -7.35
C THR A 200 9.39 12.02 -6.47
N SER A 201 10.15 11.08 -7.04
CA SER A 201 11.18 10.35 -6.30
C SER A 201 12.50 11.12 -6.22
N SER A 202 13.37 10.74 -5.29
CA SER A 202 14.71 11.32 -5.18
C SER A 202 15.53 11.14 -6.45
N HIS A 203 16.23 12.20 -6.88
CA HIS A 203 17.05 12.20 -8.09
C HIS A 203 18.48 11.69 -7.89
N THR A 204 19.04 11.88 -6.68
CA THR A 204 20.43 11.46 -6.40
C THR A 204 20.50 9.97 -6.07
N GLU A 205 21.58 9.31 -6.47
CA GLU A 205 21.75 7.87 -6.25
C GLU A 205 21.73 7.49 -4.76
N LEU A 206 22.36 8.29 -3.90
CA LEU A 206 22.34 8.11 -2.47
C LEU A 206 20.96 8.44 -1.87
N GLY A 207 20.33 9.53 -2.35
CA GLY A 207 18.98 9.91 -1.95
C GLY A 207 17.93 8.84 -2.24
N LYS A 208 18.06 8.08 -3.35
CA LYS A 208 17.17 6.96 -3.67
C LYS A 208 17.18 5.86 -2.60
N TRP A 209 18.35 5.58 -2.00
CA TRP A 209 18.47 4.63 -0.90
C TRP A 209 17.77 5.12 0.37
N TYR A 210 18.02 6.37 0.78
CA TYR A 210 17.35 6.95 1.94
C TYR A 210 15.85 7.09 1.72
N TYR A 211 15.43 7.59 0.56
CA TYR A 211 14.04 7.72 0.19
C TYR A 211 13.30 6.37 0.28
N GLY A 212 13.84 5.33 -0.34
CA GLY A 212 13.28 3.98 -0.25
C GLY A 212 13.25 3.47 1.19
N PHE A 213 14.36 3.55 1.92
CA PHE A 213 14.46 3.09 3.30
C PHE A 213 13.40 3.72 4.20
N PHE A 214 13.24 5.03 4.14
CA PHE A 214 12.24 5.72 4.95
C PHE A 214 10.81 5.38 4.53
N ILE A 215 10.51 5.16 3.25
CA ILE A 215 9.19 4.66 2.82
C ILE A 215 8.88 3.31 3.48
N GLY A 216 9.80 2.36 3.43
CA GLY A 216 9.62 1.05 4.08
C GLY A 216 9.42 1.16 5.59
N MET A 217 10.27 1.95 6.25
CA MET A 217 10.21 2.21 7.68
C MET A 217 8.88 2.84 8.08
N LEU A 218 8.49 3.94 7.44
CA LEU A 218 7.25 4.67 7.73
C LEU A 218 6.02 3.79 7.48
N THR A 219 6.05 2.93 6.45
CA THR A 219 4.94 2.00 6.18
C THR A 219 4.66 1.11 7.38
N VAL A 220 5.69 0.51 7.98
CA VAL A 220 5.53 -0.36 9.16
C VAL A 220 5.10 0.44 10.39
N ILE A 221 5.68 1.62 10.60
CA ILE A 221 5.31 2.51 11.72
C ILE A 221 3.82 2.89 11.63
N ILE A 222 3.36 3.34 10.45
CA ILE A 222 1.96 3.74 10.25
C ILE A 222 1.03 2.54 10.45
N ARG A 223 1.37 1.35 9.92
CA ARG A 223 0.61 0.11 10.15
C ARG A 223 0.47 -0.23 11.61
N SER A 224 1.55 -0.06 12.37
CA SER A 224 1.58 -0.43 13.80
C SER A 224 0.87 0.56 14.71
N ILE A 225 0.88 1.86 14.38
CA ILE A 225 0.36 2.92 15.24
C ILE A 225 -1.07 3.30 14.88
N ASN A 226 -1.44 3.23 13.59
CA ASN A 226 -2.73 3.72 13.12
C ASN A 226 -3.67 2.57 12.69
N PRO A 227 -4.52 2.05 13.58
CA PRO A 227 -5.46 0.99 13.24
C PRO A 227 -6.55 1.44 12.25
N ALA A 228 -6.83 2.74 12.16
CA ALA A 228 -7.80 3.28 11.21
C ALA A 228 -7.30 3.26 9.76
N TYR A 229 -5.97 3.22 9.56
CA TYR A 229 -5.35 3.14 8.24
C TYR A 229 -4.16 2.17 8.23
N PRO A 230 -4.41 0.86 8.27
CA PRO A 230 -3.35 -0.15 8.39
C PRO A 230 -2.51 -0.35 7.12
N GLU A 231 -2.88 0.23 5.98
CA GLU A 231 -2.12 0.11 4.72
C GLU A 231 -0.74 0.80 4.79
N GLY A 232 -0.68 2.02 5.25
CA GLY A 232 0.54 2.78 5.52
C GLY A 232 1.29 3.33 4.30
N ILE A 233 1.45 2.55 3.23
CA ILE A 233 2.36 2.87 2.10
C ILE A 233 2.00 4.19 1.38
N MET A 234 0.72 4.48 1.19
CA MET A 234 0.28 5.72 0.53
C MET A 234 0.77 6.95 1.29
N LEU A 235 0.54 6.98 2.60
CA LEU A 235 0.95 8.11 3.44
C LEU A 235 2.48 8.19 3.55
N ALA A 236 3.16 7.04 3.61
CA ALA A 236 4.62 6.99 3.64
C ALA A 236 5.23 7.60 2.37
N ILE A 237 4.72 7.27 1.18
CA ILE A 237 5.21 7.84 -0.09
C ILE A 237 4.89 9.33 -0.16
N LEU A 238 3.66 9.75 0.16
CA LEU A 238 3.28 11.17 0.12
C LEU A 238 4.12 12.01 1.09
N LEU A 239 4.41 11.49 2.28
CA LEU A 239 5.29 12.16 3.22
C LEU A 239 6.71 12.30 2.67
N MET A 240 7.25 11.22 2.10
CA MET A 240 8.60 11.23 1.52
C MET A 240 8.70 12.04 0.22
N ASN A 241 7.60 12.27 -0.50
CA ASN A 241 7.57 13.17 -1.65
C ASN A 241 7.71 14.64 -1.23
N ALA A 242 7.37 14.97 0.02
CA ALA A 242 7.48 16.33 0.55
C ALA A 242 8.91 16.70 1.01
N PHE A 243 9.80 15.70 1.16
CA PHE A 243 11.19 15.85 1.60
C PHE A 243 12.18 15.41 0.52
#